data_6cbef2b70514ed405b14dceb775cef51
#
_entry.id   6cbef2b70514ed405b14dceb775cef51
#
_cell.length_a   1.000
_cell.length_b   1.000
_cell.length_c   1.000
_cell.angle_alpha   90.00
_cell.angle_beta   90.00
_cell.angle_gamma   90.00
#
_symmetry.space_group_name_H-M   'P 1'
#
loop_
_entity.id
_entity.type
_entity.pdbx_description
1 polymer ?
#
loop_
_entity_poly.entity_id
_entity_poly.type
_entity_poly.pdbx_seq_one_letter_code
_entity_poly.pdbx_strand_id
1 'polypeptide(L)'
;MPSKPRRTRLAPEVFDLPVEKMRAGWYTDAYFNHARATLLADRRHPRVVVQVFQKKHAWLGGVDEAIAILRLCAEEPNGLTIRALHDGDRLEPWETVLTIEGDYTTFAHLETAYLGTLARRSLITTNVVRVLEAANGKPLIFMPARFDHHRVQAGDGYAAYVAGQVTGFEIGVTSDEQASWWGGRALGTVPHSLIAAYGGDTVLAARRFADWAPIDMSVTVLVDFENDSVRTALEVADALGERLWGVRLDTSETLVDRSLWEEMGDFKPTGVNEQLVRKTRDALDAAGFGHVRIVVSGGFDVEKIRAFEVREVPVDAYGVGSSLIRGADDFTADVVLTDGKPSGKFGRHLRENPRLELVD
;
A
#
# COMPACT_ATOMS: atom_id res chain seq x y z
N MET A 1 26.76 4.47 -4.25
CA MET A 1 25.91 5.59 -3.84
C MET A 1 25.92 5.65 -2.31
N PRO A 2 26.02 6.83 -1.66
CA PRO A 2 25.85 6.90 -0.21
C PRO A 2 24.47 6.36 0.15
N SER A 3 24.40 5.50 1.15
CA SER A 3 23.13 4.97 1.65
C SER A 3 22.26 6.15 2.10
N LYS A 4 21.00 6.20 1.61
CA LYS A 4 20.03 7.15 2.16
C LYS A 4 19.98 6.96 3.70
N PRO A 5 19.86 8.04 4.48
CA PRO A 5 19.72 7.89 5.92
C PRO A 5 18.52 6.96 6.20
N ARG A 6 18.74 5.97 7.07
CA ARG A 6 17.67 5.05 7.48
C ARG A 6 16.56 5.84 8.17
N ARG A 7 15.32 5.45 7.89
CA ARG A 7 14.16 6.05 8.51
C ARG A 7 14.11 5.70 10.00
N THR A 8 13.73 6.66 10.83
CA THR A 8 13.41 6.42 12.24
C THR A 8 12.20 5.48 12.35
N ARG A 9 12.25 4.49 13.23
CA ARG A 9 11.11 3.61 13.53
C ARG A 9 9.94 4.40 14.07
N LEU A 10 8.73 3.95 13.77
CA LEU A 10 7.52 4.52 14.37
C LEU A 10 7.42 4.15 15.84
N ALA A 11 6.91 5.08 16.65
CA ALA A 11 6.61 4.80 18.05
C ALA A 11 5.49 3.74 18.16
N PRO A 12 5.58 2.78 19.09
CA PRO A 12 4.61 1.68 19.21
C PRO A 12 3.16 2.12 19.35
N GLU A 13 2.91 3.28 19.95
CA GLU A 13 1.58 3.84 20.21
C GLU A 13 0.82 4.25 18.93
N VAL A 14 1.54 4.43 17.82
CA VAL A 14 0.96 4.80 16.52
C VAL A 14 0.02 3.71 15.99
N PHE A 15 0.27 2.45 16.35
CA PHE A 15 -0.36 1.29 15.71
C PHE A 15 -1.76 0.92 16.24
N ASP A 16 -2.27 1.59 17.29
CA ASP A 16 -3.59 1.32 17.91
C ASP A 16 -3.88 -0.19 18.09
N LEU A 17 -2.93 -0.91 18.69
CA LEU A 17 -3.02 -2.36 18.87
C LEU A 17 -4.04 -2.73 19.95
N PRO A 18 -4.84 -3.79 19.78
CA PRO A 18 -5.72 -4.32 20.82
C PRO A 18 -4.91 -5.11 21.86
N VAL A 19 -4.02 -4.40 22.60
CA VAL A 19 -2.98 -4.96 23.46
C VAL A 19 -3.51 -6.03 24.40
N GLU A 20 -4.58 -5.78 25.13
CA GLU A 20 -5.14 -6.72 26.11
C GLU A 20 -5.58 -8.06 25.45
N LYS A 21 -6.20 -7.96 24.26
CA LYS A 21 -6.63 -9.15 23.53
C LYS A 21 -5.44 -9.91 22.94
N MET A 22 -4.44 -9.20 22.44
CA MET A 22 -3.21 -9.83 21.92
C MET A 22 -2.45 -10.53 23.04
N ARG A 23 -2.29 -9.86 24.18
CA ARG A 23 -1.65 -10.42 25.39
C ARG A 23 -2.39 -11.65 25.90
N ALA A 24 -3.72 -11.66 25.81
CA ALA A 24 -4.54 -12.82 26.15
C ALA A 24 -4.53 -13.96 25.09
N GLY A 25 -3.80 -13.81 23.98
CA GLY A 25 -3.70 -14.81 22.92
C GLY A 25 -4.95 -14.97 22.05
N TRP A 26 -5.82 -13.93 21.95
CA TRP A 26 -7.06 -14.02 21.14
C TRP A 26 -6.81 -14.03 19.63
N TYR A 27 -5.69 -13.49 19.19
CA TYR A 27 -5.33 -13.39 17.77
C TYR A 27 -4.30 -14.43 17.34
N THR A 28 -4.16 -15.52 18.11
CA THR A 28 -3.17 -16.54 17.83
C THR A 28 -3.80 -17.86 17.41
N ASP A 29 -3.10 -18.63 16.62
CA ASP A 29 -3.46 -20.03 16.38
C ASP A 29 -3.44 -20.80 17.72
N ALA A 30 -4.51 -21.52 18.01
CA ALA A 30 -4.73 -22.12 19.32
C ALA A 30 -3.57 -23.01 19.82
N TYR A 31 -2.83 -23.62 18.90
CA TYR A 31 -1.68 -24.47 19.26
C TYR A 31 -0.54 -23.70 19.96
N PHE A 32 -0.38 -22.41 19.72
CA PHE A 32 0.61 -21.60 20.45
C PHE A 32 0.18 -21.36 21.90
N ASN A 33 -1.13 -21.14 22.15
CA ASN A 33 -1.66 -21.07 23.49
C ASN A 33 -1.49 -22.41 24.21
N HIS A 34 -1.72 -23.54 23.52
CA HIS A 34 -1.53 -24.90 24.09
C HIS A 34 -0.05 -25.18 24.39
N ALA A 35 0.86 -24.81 23.47
CA ALA A 35 2.30 -24.96 23.68
C ALA A 35 2.77 -24.16 24.91
N ARG A 36 2.34 -22.91 25.01
CA ARG A 36 2.62 -22.04 26.16
C ARG A 36 2.10 -22.64 27.46
N ALA A 37 0.82 -23.04 27.49
CA ALA A 37 0.20 -23.65 28.67
C ALA A 37 0.92 -24.92 29.10
N THR A 38 1.37 -25.76 28.15
CA THR A 38 2.14 -26.99 28.43
C THR A 38 3.48 -26.67 29.11
N LEU A 39 4.23 -25.71 28.55
CA LEU A 39 5.51 -25.30 29.13
C LEU A 39 5.35 -24.76 30.57
N LEU A 40 4.34 -23.92 30.79
CA LEU A 40 4.03 -23.33 32.09
C LEU A 40 3.61 -24.42 33.11
N ALA A 41 2.80 -25.42 32.69
CA ALA A 41 2.40 -26.53 33.53
C ALA A 41 3.61 -27.37 33.94
N ASP A 42 4.58 -27.58 33.06
CA ASP A 42 5.84 -28.27 33.33
C ASP A 42 6.88 -27.39 34.06
N ARG A 43 6.55 -26.10 34.33
CA ARG A 43 7.47 -25.13 34.94
C ARG A 43 8.75 -24.95 34.10
N ARG A 44 8.61 -25.02 32.80
CA ARG A 44 9.72 -24.85 31.85
C ARG A 44 9.67 -23.46 31.22
N HIS A 45 10.78 -22.77 31.29
CA HIS A 45 10.99 -21.41 30.77
C HIS A 45 12.19 -21.40 29.80
N PRO A 46 12.07 -22.06 28.64
CA PRO A 46 13.19 -22.17 27.71
C PRO A 46 13.52 -20.81 27.11
N ARG A 47 14.80 -20.41 27.16
CA ARG A 47 15.27 -19.26 26.42
C ARG A 47 15.52 -19.67 24.97
N VAL A 48 14.76 -19.11 24.05
CA VAL A 48 14.85 -19.45 22.64
C VAL A 48 15.35 -18.27 21.80
N VAL A 49 15.89 -18.59 20.63
CA VAL A 49 16.05 -17.63 19.53
C VAL A 49 15.08 -18.06 18.42
N VAL A 50 14.10 -17.23 18.17
CA VAL A 50 13.19 -17.33 17.00
C VAL A 50 13.75 -16.50 15.88
N GLN A 51 13.79 -17.07 14.67
CA GLN A 51 14.24 -16.44 13.45
C GLN A 51 13.07 -16.33 12.48
N VAL A 52 12.82 -15.12 11.96
CA VAL A 52 11.77 -14.85 10.98
C VAL A 52 12.40 -14.56 9.63
N PHE A 53 11.87 -15.15 8.56
CA PHE A 53 12.38 -15.01 7.20
C PHE A 53 11.28 -15.12 6.14
N GLN A 54 11.61 -14.64 4.93
CA GLN A 54 10.78 -14.70 3.73
C GLN A 54 11.49 -15.59 2.68
N LYS A 55 10.70 -16.31 1.85
CA LYS A 55 11.24 -17.27 0.86
C LYS A 55 11.35 -16.70 -0.56
N LYS A 56 10.88 -15.48 -0.78
CA LYS A 56 10.85 -14.79 -2.07
C LYS A 56 11.55 -13.45 -1.97
N HIS A 57 11.87 -12.86 -3.12
CA HIS A 57 12.23 -11.44 -3.15
C HIS A 57 11.01 -10.59 -2.81
N ALA A 58 11.17 -9.66 -1.89
CA ALA A 58 10.14 -8.75 -1.45
C ALA A 58 10.73 -7.41 -0.99
N TRP A 59 9.88 -6.44 -0.75
CA TRP A 59 10.19 -5.22 -0.01
C TRP A 59 9.52 -5.31 1.36
N LEU A 60 10.32 -5.20 2.40
CA LEU A 60 9.84 -5.39 3.77
C LEU A 60 8.91 -4.27 4.21
N GLY A 61 7.80 -4.63 4.82
CA GLY A 61 6.85 -3.74 5.45
C GLY A 61 6.32 -4.35 6.74
N GLY A 62 5.94 -3.50 7.70
CA GLY A 62 5.32 -3.93 8.95
C GLY A 62 6.28 -4.39 10.03
N VAL A 63 7.58 -4.14 9.90
CA VAL A 63 8.57 -4.48 10.94
C VAL A 63 8.34 -3.64 12.20
N ASP A 64 8.12 -2.35 12.04
CA ASP A 64 7.88 -1.47 13.18
C ASP A 64 6.59 -1.87 13.92
N GLU A 65 5.52 -2.27 13.20
CA GLU A 65 4.28 -2.80 13.78
C GLU A 65 4.52 -4.16 14.48
N ALA A 66 5.33 -5.05 13.89
CA ALA A 66 5.69 -6.34 14.50
C ALA A 66 6.52 -6.15 15.79
N ILE A 67 7.44 -5.19 15.81
CA ILE A 67 8.19 -4.81 17.01
C ILE A 67 7.25 -4.26 18.07
N ALA A 68 6.30 -3.39 17.70
CA ALA A 68 5.30 -2.86 18.63
C ALA A 68 4.44 -3.98 19.25
N ILE A 69 4.03 -4.98 18.47
CA ILE A 69 3.32 -6.16 18.98
C ILE A 69 4.17 -6.86 20.05
N LEU A 70 5.44 -7.08 19.80
CA LEU A 70 6.33 -7.74 20.76
C LEU A 70 6.58 -6.88 22.01
N ARG A 71 6.79 -5.57 21.85
CA ARG A 71 7.08 -4.66 22.96
C ARG A 71 5.86 -4.36 23.83
N LEU A 72 4.66 -4.28 23.26
CA LEU A 72 3.44 -3.94 24.01
C LEU A 72 2.67 -5.20 24.49
N CYS A 73 2.78 -6.33 23.80
CA CYS A 73 1.91 -7.46 24.04
C CYS A 73 2.61 -8.69 24.65
N ALA A 74 3.95 -8.76 24.66
CA ALA A 74 4.65 -9.80 25.42
C ALA A 74 4.44 -9.61 26.93
N GLU A 75 4.48 -10.70 27.69
CA GLU A 75 4.34 -10.63 29.17
C GLU A 75 5.55 -10.00 29.83
N GLU A 76 6.75 -10.26 29.31
CA GLU A 76 8.00 -9.68 29.80
C GLU A 76 8.77 -9.01 28.64
N PRO A 77 8.29 -7.88 28.11
CA PRO A 77 8.87 -7.27 26.91
C PRO A 77 10.33 -6.83 27.09
N ASN A 78 10.72 -6.44 28.31
CA ASN A 78 12.11 -6.07 28.63
C ASN A 78 13.07 -7.27 28.68
N GLY A 79 12.54 -8.49 28.78
CA GLY A 79 13.29 -9.74 28.71
C GLY A 79 13.62 -10.18 27.28
N LEU A 80 13.05 -9.51 26.28
CA LEU A 80 13.25 -9.83 24.87
C LEU A 80 14.39 -9.02 24.27
N THR A 81 15.34 -9.72 23.64
CA THR A 81 16.33 -9.11 22.74
C THR A 81 15.82 -9.24 21.32
N ILE A 82 15.48 -8.11 20.71
CA ILE A 82 14.95 -8.04 19.34
C ILE A 82 16.01 -7.46 18.42
N ARG A 83 16.28 -8.11 17.29
CA ARG A 83 17.07 -7.55 16.20
C ARG A 83 16.25 -7.60 14.91
N ALA A 84 16.25 -6.52 14.14
CA ALA A 84 15.38 -6.40 12.98
C ALA A 84 16.00 -5.59 11.85
N LEU A 85 15.55 -5.87 10.62
CA LEU A 85 15.67 -4.98 9.48
C LEU A 85 14.74 -3.77 9.64
N HIS A 86 14.69 -2.90 8.64
CA HIS A 86 13.80 -1.75 8.60
C HIS A 86 12.71 -1.91 7.53
N ASP A 87 11.56 -1.28 7.75
CA ASP A 87 10.54 -1.12 6.71
C ASP A 87 11.15 -0.44 5.49
N GLY A 88 10.91 -1.00 4.30
CA GLY A 88 11.52 -0.57 3.05
C GLY A 88 12.81 -1.29 2.68
N ASP A 89 13.37 -2.15 3.52
CA ASP A 89 14.51 -2.97 3.14
C ASP A 89 14.12 -3.99 2.06
N ARG A 90 14.95 -4.11 1.03
CA ARG A 90 14.82 -5.18 0.04
C ARG A 90 15.29 -6.50 0.62
N LEU A 91 14.49 -7.54 0.41
CA LEU A 91 14.74 -8.90 0.90
C LEU A 91 15.21 -9.83 -0.20
N GLU A 92 16.22 -10.61 0.12
CA GLU A 92 16.60 -11.80 -0.62
C GLU A 92 15.88 -13.05 -0.07
N PRO A 93 15.64 -14.08 -0.90
CA PRO A 93 15.02 -15.32 -0.43
C PRO A 93 15.79 -15.95 0.73
N TRP A 94 15.07 -16.33 1.80
CA TRP A 94 15.60 -16.93 3.01
C TRP A 94 16.41 -15.98 3.91
N GLU A 95 16.40 -14.71 3.64
CA GLU A 95 17.05 -13.71 4.48
C GLU A 95 16.30 -13.54 5.80
N THR A 96 17.03 -13.57 6.92
CA THR A 96 16.48 -13.30 8.25
C THR A 96 16.13 -11.83 8.39
N VAL A 97 14.86 -11.54 8.67
CA VAL A 97 14.35 -10.15 8.80
C VAL A 97 14.21 -9.70 10.25
N LEU A 98 14.02 -10.65 11.15
CA LEU A 98 13.78 -10.42 12.57
C LEU A 98 14.29 -11.61 13.36
N THR A 99 14.97 -11.35 14.48
CA THR A 99 15.23 -12.35 15.51
C THR A 99 14.66 -11.88 16.85
N ILE A 100 14.07 -12.83 17.59
CA ILE A 100 13.50 -12.61 18.92
C ILE A 100 14.17 -13.61 19.87
N GLU A 101 14.90 -13.10 20.86
CA GLU A 101 15.51 -13.93 21.86
C GLU A 101 14.90 -13.63 23.24
N GLY A 102 14.46 -14.66 23.95
CA GLY A 102 13.86 -14.55 25.28
C GLY A 102 13.20 -15.85 25.76
N ASP A 103 12.50 -15.76 26.89
CA ASP A 103 11.65 -16.85 27.40
C ASP A 103 10.47 -17.05 26.44
N TYR A 104 10.39 -18.22 25.82
CA TYR A 104 9.37 -18.54 24.82
C TYR A 104 7.95 -18.43 25.35
N THR A 105 7.75 -18.70 26.65
CA THR A 105 6.41 -18.63 27.26
C THR A 105 5.85 -17.22 27.32
N THR A 106 6.69 -16.18 27.22
CA THR A 106 6.28 -14.79 27.32
C THR A 106 5.78 -14.18 26.00
N PHE A 107 6.12 -14.80 24.85
CA PHE A 107 5.79 -14.25 23.52
C PHE A 107 5.31 -15.27 22.48
N ALA A 108 5.29 -16.57 22.77
CA ALA A 108 4.86 -17.61 21.82
C ALA A 108 3.49 -17.33 21.18
N HIS A 109 2.56 -16.80 21.97
CA HIS A 109 1.19 -16.47 21.56
C HIS A 109 1.09 -15.24 20.62
N LEU A 110 2.19 -14.59 20.31
CA LEU A 110 2.21 -13.42 19.41
C LEU A 110 2.61 -13.79 17.97
N GLU A 111 3.04 -15.03 17.72
CA GLU A 111 3.60 -15.45 16.43
C GLU A 111 2.65 -15.22 15.27
N THR A 112 1.40 -15.67 15.38
CA THR A 112 0.39 -15.46 14.35
C THR A 112 0.21 -13.97 14.02
N ALA A 113 0.20 -13.11 15.05
CA ALA A 113 -0.04 -11.67 14.86
C ALA A 113 1.13 -10.98 14.15
N TYR A 114 2.37 -11.16 14.61
CA TYR A 114 3.50 -10.47 13.95
C TYR A 114 3.81 -11.03 12.57
N LEU A 115 3.62 -12.33 12.32
CA LEU A 115 3.78 -12.91 10.99
C LEU A 115 2.72 -12.41 10.01
N GLY A 116 1.45 -12.34 10.42
CA GLY A 116 0.37 -11.80 9.62
C GLY A 116 0.58 -10.32 9.26
N THR A 117 1.10 -9.55 10.20
CA THR A 117 1.48 -8.15 9.99
C THR A 117 2.58 -8.02 8.93
N LEU A 118 3.69 -8.74 9.10
CA LEU A 118 4.80 -8.75 8.14
C LEU A 118 4.32 -9.18 6.75
N ALA A 119 3.51 -10.24 6.66
CA ALA A 119 2.98 -10.76 5.41
C ALA A 119 2.14 -9.71 4.67
N ARG A 120 1.16 -9.10 5.34
CA ARG A 120 0.27 -8.12 4.73
C ARG A 120 1.00 -6.86 4.28
N ARG A 121 1.81 -6.28 5.18
CA ARG A 121 2.50 -5.01 4.88
C ARG A 121 3.56 -5.18 3.81
N SER A 122 4.34 -6.27 3.83
CA SER A 122 5.33 -6.56 2.79
C SER A 122 4.69 -6.81 1.43
N LEU A 123 3.53 -7.48 1.37
CA LEU A 123 2.76 -7.64 0.13
C LEU A 123 2.41 -6.29 -0.48
N ILE A 124 1.84 -5.37 0.33
CA ILE A 124 1.44 -4.04 -0.14
C ILE A 124 2.68 -3.23 -0.58
N THR A 125 3.71 -3.17 0.27
CA THR A 125 4.96 -2.45 -0.06
C THR A 125 5.55 -2.97 -1.37
N THR A 126 5.64 -4.29 -1.55
CA THR A 126 6.19 -4.91 -2.76
C THR A 126 5.36 -4.59 -4.00
N ASN A 127 4.04 -4.70 -3.92
CA ASN A 127 3.16 -4.40 -5.05
C ASN A 127 3.23 -2.92 -5.44
N VAL A 128 3.25 -2.02 -4.45
CA VAL A 128 3.35 -0.58 -4.69
C VAL A 128 4.70 -0.20 -5.30
N VAL A 129 5.82 -0.75 -4.81
CA VAL A 129 7.14 -0.54 -5.41
C VAL A 129 7.15 -0.94 -6.89
N ARG A 130 6.61 -2.12 -7.22
CA ARG A 130 6.55 -2.60 -8.62
C ARG A 130 5.74 -1.68 -9.53
N VAL A 131 4.64 -1.12 -9.00
CA VAL A 131 3.81 -0.16 -9.74
C VAL A 131 4.54 1.17 -9.92
N LEU A 132 5.19 1.69 -8.89
CA LEU A 132 5.97 2.93 -8.96
C LEU A 132 7.15 2.82 -9.93
N GLU A 133 7.86 1.70 -9.91
CA GLU A 133 8.92 1.42 -10.89
C GLU A 133 8.38 1.37 -12.32
N ALA A 134 7.19 0.76 -12.52
CA ALA A 134 6.54 0.72 -13.83
C ALA A 134 6.04 2.10 -14.28
N ALA A 135 5.62 2.96 -13.36
CA ALA A 135 5.11 4.31 -13.63
C ALA A 135 6.20 5.34 -13.99
N ASN A 136 7.48 4.92 -13.98
CA ASN A 136 8.62 5.72 -14.44
C ASN A 136 8.69 7.14 -13.84
N GLY A 137 8.44 7.25 -12.54
CA GLY A 137 8.50 8.52 -11.79
C GLY A 137 7.22 9.33 -11.74
N LYS A 138 6.14 8.88 -12.38
CA LYS A 138 4.83 9.51 -12.29
C LYS A 138 4.17 9.19 -10.95
N PRO A 139 3.39 10.14 -10.36
CA PRO A 139 2.69 9.94 -9.10
C PRO A 139 1.72 8.77 -9.14
N LEU A 140 1.61 8.06 -8.01
CA LEU A 140 0.63 7.01 -7.78
C LEU A 140 -0.41 7.49 -6.75
N ILE A 141 -1.68 7.30 -7.05
CA ILE A 141 -2.78 7.43 -6.10
C ILE A 141 -3.18 6.04 -5.65
N PHE A 142 -2.93 5.73 -4.37
CA PHE A 142 -3.23 4.45 -3.74
C PHE A 142 -4.72 4.38 -3.40
N MET A 143 -5.49 3.62 -4.18
CA MET A 143 -6.97 3.60 -4.16
C MET A 143 -7.62 2.28 -3.66
N PRO A 144 -6.99 1.41 -2.86
CA PRO A 144 -7.63 0.16 -2.48
C PRO A 144 -8.62 0.28 -1.31
N ALA A 145 -8.82 1.46 -0.71
CA ALA A 145 -9.62 1.64 0.50
C ALA A 145 -10.99 0.94 0.47
N ARG A 146 -11.71 0.99 -0.65
CA ARG A 146 -13.04 0.35 -0.81
C ARG A 146 -13.00 -1.15 -1.17
N PHE A 147 -11.82 -1.70 -1.40
CA PHE A 147 -11.66 -3.10 -1.81
C PHE A 147 -11.31 -4.03 -0.65
N ASP A 148 -11.11 -3.47 0.56
CA ASP A 148 -10.82 -4.25 1.77
C ASP A 148 -11.51 -3.62 2.99
N HIS A 149 -11.38 -4.29 4.14
CA HIS A 149 -11.98 -3.88 5.40
C HIS A 149 -11.31 -2.59 5.94
N HIS A 150 -12.12 -1.68 6.51
CA HIS A 150 -11.64 -0.39 7.01
C HIS A 150 -10.47 -0.48 8.02
N ARG A 151 -10.40 -1.55 8.82
CA ARG A 151 -9.35 -1.76 9.83
C ARG A 151 -7.95 -1.97 9.27
N VAL A 152 -7.81 -2.29 7.98
CA VAL A 152 -6.48 -2.47 7.37
C VAL A 152 -5.95 -1.18 6.74
N GLN A 153 -6.80 -0.15 6.61
CA GLN A 153 -6.49 1.05 5.83
C GLN A 153 -5.24 1.80 6.32
N ALA A 154 -5.10 2.01 7.63
CA ALA A 154 -3.96 2.72 8.19
C ALA A 154 -2.62 2.05 7.81
N GLY A 155 -2.51 0.77 8.11
CA GLY A 155 -1.29 0.02 7.83
C GLY A 155 -1.03 -0.22 6.34
N ASP A 156 -2.07 -0.40 5.51
CA ASP A 156 -1.92 -0.54 4.06
C ASP A 156 -1.45 0.79 3.43
N GLY A 157 -2.02 1.91 3.89
CA GLY A 157 -1.60 3.24 3.46
C GLY A 157 -0.16 3.55 3.88
N TYR A 158 0.23 3.15 5.09
CA TYR A 158 1.59 3.28 5.55
C TYR A 158 2.58 2.40 4.76
N ALA A 159 2.22 1.16 4.44
CA ALA A 159 3.02 0.30 3.58
C ALA A 159 3.23 0.91 2.17
N ALA A 160 2.20 1.56 1.63
CA ALA A 160 2.32 2.33 0.39
C ALA A 160 3.24 3.54 0.55
N TYR A 161 3.14 4.28 1.65
CA TYR A 161 4.05 5.39 1.96
C TYR A 161 5.51 4.93 2.04
N VAL A 162 5.80 3.79 2.69
CA VAL A 162 7.12 3.17 2.74
C VAL A 162 7.65 2.91 1.32
N ALA A 163 6.82 2.37 0.43
CA ALA A 163 7.20 2.15 -0.97
C ALA A 163 7.57 3.46 -1.69
N GLY A 164 6.83 4.53 -1.45
CA GLY A 164 7.17 5.86 -1.97
C GLY A 164 8.52 6.37 -1.46
N GLN A 165 8.80 6.19 -0.16
CA GLN A 165 10.08 6.59 0.43
C GLN A 165 11.27 5.80 -0.16
N VAL A 166 11.10 4.50 -0.39
CA VAL A 166 12.12 3.64 -0.99
C VAL A 166 12.43 4.04 -2.42
N THR A 167 11.40 4.23 -3.23
CA THR A 167 11.55 4.58 -4.65
C THR A 167 11.89 6.05 -4.87
N GLY A 168 11.52 6.93 -3.93
CA GLY A 168 11.62 8.38 -4.07
C GLY A 168 10.52 8.97 -4.94
N PHE A 169 9.43 8.22 -5.18
CA PHE A 169 8.29 8.65 -5.96
C PHE A 169 7.12 9.08 -5.09
N GLU A 170 6.29 9.97 -5.63
CA GLU A 170 5.15 10.53 -4.91
C GLU A 170 4.00 9.52 -4.82
N ILE A 171 3.41 9.43 -3.61
CA ILE A 171 2.22 8.63 -3.34
C ILE A 171 1.15 9.51 -2.70
N GLY A 172 -0.04 9.50 -3.30
CA GLY A 172 -1.26 9.98 -2.68
C GLY A 172 -2.10 8.82 -2.15
N VAL A 173 -2.95 9.09 -1.16
CA VAL A 173 -3.92 8.15 -0.58
C VAL A 173 -5.33 8.72 -0.65
N THR A 174 -6.37 7.89 -0.53
CA THR A 174 -7.77 8.31 -0.75
C THR A 174 -8.64 8.36 0.52
N SER A 175 -8.08 8.00 1.67
CA SER A 175 -8.74 8.20 2.96
C SER A 175 -7.75 8.74 3.99
N ASP A 176 -8.24 9.53 4.95
CA ASP A 176 -7.40 10.07 6.03
C ASP A 176 -6.83 8.95 6.90
N GLU A 177 -7.56 7.84 7.05
CA GLU A 177 -7.06 6.67 7.76
C GLU A 177 -5.82 6.06 7.09
N GLN A 178 -5.77 6.03 5.76
CA GLN A 178 -4.56 5.59 5.04
C GLN A 178 -3.35 6.51 5.28
N ALA A 179 -3.58 7.75 5.69
CA ALA A 179 -2.55 8.74 5.98
C ALA A 179 -2.20 8.85 7.47
N SER A 180 -2.96 8.24 8.38
CA SER A 180 -2.94 8.50 9.82
C SER A 180 -1.59 8.22 10.48
N TRP A 181 -0.85 7.19 10.06
CA TRP A 181 0.44 6.82 10.68
C TRP A 181 1.64 7.67 10.24
N TRP A 182 1.49 8.50 9.21
CA TRP A 182 2.59 9.31 8.68
C TRP A 182 2.25 10.79 8.52
N GLY A 183 1.06 11.20 8.97
CA GLY A 183 0.66 12.61 9.03
C GLY A 183 0.33 13.22 7.67
N GLY A 184 0.00 12.40 6.66
CA GLY A 184 -0.46 12.85 5.36
C GLY A 184 -1.94 13.27 5.38
N ARG A 185 -2.46 13.57 4.18
CA ARG A 185 -3.88 13.89 3.96
C ARG A 185 -4.42 13.11 2.76
N ALA A 186 -5.69 12.78 2.81
CA ALA A 186 -6.38 12.14 1.70
C ALA A 186 -6.48 13.09 0.49
N LEU A 187 -6.30 12.53 -0.69
CA LEU A 187 -6.63 13.19 -1.96
C LEU A 187 -8.08 12.91 -2.31
N GLY A 188 -8.82 13.96 -2.69
CA GLY A 188 -10.20 13.88 -3.14
C GLY A 188 -10.33 14.25 -4.62
N THR A 189 -11.31 13.63 -5.29
CA THR A 189 -11.72 14.01 -6.65
C THR A 189 -13.23 14.15 -6.67
N VAL A 190 -13.80 14.85 -7.66
CA VAL A 190 -15.25 14.84 -7.90
C VAL A 190 -15.67 13.41 -8.26
N PRO A 191 -16.47 12.71 -7.43
CA PRO A 191 -16.83 11.32 -7.68
C PRO A 191 -18.11 11.21 -8.52
N HIS A 192 -18.33 10.06 -9.18
CA HIS A 192 -19.56 9.77 -9.91
C HIS A 192 -20.83 9.97 -9.07
N SER A 193 -20.79 9.69 -7.78
CA SER A 193 -21.94 9.86 -6.87
C SER A 193 -22.34 11.33 -6.71
N LEU A 194 -21.38 12.25 -6.69
CA LEU A 194 -21.69 13.68 -6.66
C LEU A 194 -22.31 14.13 -7.99
N ILE A 195 -21.75 13.70 -9.11
CA ILE A 195 -22.33 14.00 -10.45
C ILE A 195 -23.76 13.48 -10.52
N ALA A 196 -23.99 12.24 -10.11
CA ALA A 196 -25.36 11.66 -10.07
C ALA A 196 -26.31 12.47 -9.17
N ALA A 197 -25.82 12.95 -8.01
CA ALA A 197 -26.63 13.78 -7.09
C ALA A 197 -27.02 15.15 -7.68
N TYR A 198 -26.26 15.65 -8.67
CA TYR A 198 -26.61 16.82 -9.48
C TYR A 198 -27.32 16.46 -10.80
N GLY A 199 -28.00 15.30 -10.85
CA GLY A 199 -28.81 14.88 -12.00
C GLY A 199 -27.99 14.47 -13.22
N GLY A 200 -26.71 14.16 -13.07
CA GLY A 200 -25.79 13.79 -14.16
C GLY A 200 -25.04 14.98 -14.76
N ASP A 201 -25.27 16.19 -14.28
CA ASP A 201 -24.58 17.39 -14.76
C ASP A 201 -23.15 17.46 -14.14
N THR A 202 -22.17 16.97 -14.90
CA THR A 202 -20.76 16.96 -14.47
C THR A 202 -20.20 18.36 -14.29
N VAL A 203 -20.56 19.31 -15.15
CA VAL A 203 -20.07 20.70 -15.07
C VAL A 203 -20.59 21.39 -13.82
N LEU A 204 -21.89 21.25 -13.53
CA LEU A 204 -22.49 21.82 -12.33
C LEU A 204 -21.87 21.21 -11.06
N ALA A 205 -21.74 19.88 -11.02
CA ALA A 205 -21.11 19.17 -9.89
C ALA A 205 -19.67 19.64 -9.66
N ALA A 206 -18.89 19.80 -10.73
CA ALA A 206 -17.50 20.25 -10.68
C ALA A 206 -17.39 21.71 -10.18
N ARG A 207 -18.24 22.63 -10.66
CA ARG A 207 -18.30 24.02 -10.16
C ARG A 207 -18.63 24.07 -8.68
N ARG A 208 -19.65 23.35 -8.22
CA ARG A 208 -20.05 23.31 -6.80
C ARG A 208 -18.97 22.71 -5.91
N PHE A 209 -18.29 21.68 -6.40
CA PHE A 209 -17.13 21.13 -5.69
C PHE A 209 -15.99 22.16 -5.60
N ALA A 210 -15.67 22.84 -6.69
CA ALA A 210 -14.61 23.86 -6.71
C ALA A 210 -14.92 25.08 -5.82
N ASP A 211 -16.20 25.49 -5.76
CA ASP A 211 -16.67 26.55 -4.86
C ASP A 211 -16.48 26.19 -3.38
N TRP A 212 -16.66 24.91 -3.02
CA TRP A 212 -16.52 24.41 -1.66
C TRP A 212 -15.05 24.07 -1.32
N ALA A 213 -14.29 23.55 -2.27
CA ALA A 213 -12.94 23.04 -2.03
C ALA A 213 -11.98 24.16 -1.59
N PRO A 214 -11.14 23.93 -0.57
CA PRO A 214 -10.08 24.86 -0.18
C PRO A 214 -9.22 25.27 -1.38
N ILE A 215 -8.66 26.48 -1.34
CA ILE A 215 -7.90 27.04 -2.46
C ILE A 215 -6.64 26.21 -2.80
N ASP A 216 -6.07 25.56 -1.81
CA ASP A 216 -4.89 24.68 -1.91
C ASP A 216 -5.22 23.26 -2.34
N MET A 217 -6.50 22.90 -2.45
CA MET A 217 -6.92 21.59 -2.92
C MET A 217 -6.88 21.51 -4.45
N SER A 218 -6.16 20.52 -4.98
CA SER A 218 -6.15 20.19 -6.42
C SER A 218 -7.52 19.65 -6.85
N VAL A 219 -8.27 20.41 -7.66
CA VAL A 219 -9.57 19.97 -8.15
C VAL A 219 -9.38 19.02 -9.33
N THR A 220 -9.72 17.76 -9.14
CA THR A 220 -9.72 16.73 -10.17
C THR A 220 -11.14 16.22 -10.41
N VAL A 221 -11.57 16.14 -11.67
CA VAL A 221 -12.95 15.78 -12.03
C VAL A 221 -13.00 14.51 -12.85
N LEU A 222 -13.88 13.56 -12.47
CA LEU A 222 -14.23 12.42 -13.32
C LEU A 222 -15.02 12.90 -14.54
N VAL A 223 -14.64 12.43 -15.74
CA VAL A 223 -15.21 12.93 -17.01
C VAL A 223 -15.89 11.85 -17.86
N ASP A 224 -16.00 10.63 -17.29
CA ASP A 224 -16.57 9.44 -17.97
C ASP A 224 -18.03 9.17 -17.59
N PHE A 225 -18.71 10.06 -16.85
CA PHE A 225 -20.07 9.83 -16.36
C PHE A 225 -21.09 9.58 -17.49
N GLU A 226 -21.02 10.36 -18.56
CA GLU A 226 -21.85 10.19 -19.76
C GLU A 226 -21.19 9.31 -20.83
N ASN A 227 -20.07 8.67 -20.51
CA ASN A 227 -19.27 7.86 -21.43
C ASN A 227 -18.82 8.63 -22.68
N ASP A 228 -18.49 9.94 -22.50
CA ASP A 228 -17.99 10.86 -23.50
C ASP A 228 -16.91 11.75 -22.88
N SER A 229 -15.76 11.13 -22.58
CA SER A 229 -14.73 11.71 -21.74
C SER A 229 -14.08 12.94 -22.36
N VAL A 230 -13.87 12.95 -23.66
CA VAL A 230 -13.23 14.08 -24.37
C VAL A 230 -14.10 15.32 -24.32
N ARG A 231 -15.38 15.21 -24.69
CA ARG A 231 -16.34 16.32 -24.62
C ARG A 231 -16.47 16.86 -23.21
N THR A 232 -16.69 15.97 -22.24
CA THR A 232 -16.86 16.35 -20.83
C THR A 232 -15.60 17.01 -20.26
N ALA A 233 -14.40 16.53 -20.64
CA ALA A 233 -13.14 17.16 -20.23
C ALA A 233 -13.03 18.62 -20.71
N LEU A 234 -13.40 18.90 -21.94
CA LEU A 234 -13.42 20.27 -22.50
C LEU A 234 -14.45 21.15 -21.79
N GLU A 235 -15.67 20.66 -21.58
CA GLU A 235 -16.73 21.40 -20.88
C GLU A 235 -16.34 21.77 -19.44
N VAL A 236 -15.70 20.84 -18.72
CA VAL A 236 -15.20 21.06 -17.35
C VAL A 236 -14.02 22.03 -17.35
N ALA A 237 -13.09 21.88 -18.31
CA ALA A 237 -11.95 22.79 -18.43
C ALA A 237 -12.37 24.23 -18.74
N ASP A 238 -13.32 24.42 -19.64
CA ASP A 238 -13.90 25.75 -19.94
C ASP A 238 -14.62 26.35 -18.72
N ALA A 239 -15.33 25.49 -17.95
CA ALA A 239 -16.12 25.93 -16.79
C ALA A 239 -15.29 26.35 -15.58
N LEU A 240 -14.12 25.72 -15.37
CA LEU A 240 -13.27 25.89 -14.18
C LEU A 240 -11.97 26.66 -14.45
N GLY A 241 -11.51 26.72 -15.69
CA GLY A 241 -10.26 27.40 -16.09
C GLY A 241 -9.07 26.92 -15.23
N GLU A 242 -8.28 27.83 -14.72
CA GLU A 242 -7.09 27.60 -13.89
C GLU A 242 -7.39 26.88 -12.56
N ARG A 243 -8.66 26.81 -12.13
CA ARG A 243 -9.05 26.10 -10.93
C ARG A 243 -9.07 24.58 -11.14
N LEU A 244 -9.14 24.13 -12.40
CA LEU A 244 -9.08 22.72 -12.74
C LEU A 244 -7.63 22.24 -12.72
N TRP A 245 -7.26 21.39 -11.76
CA TRP A 245 -5.95 20.77 -11.75
C TRP A 245 -5.86 19.62 -12.76
N GLY A 246 -6.92 18.81 -12.86
CA GLY A 246 -6.90 17.67 -13.77
C GLY A 246 -8.25 17.01 -14.00
N VAL A 247 -8.28 16.17 -15.01
CA VAL A 247 -9.40 15.27 -15.33
C VAL A 247 -8.99 13.83 -15.03
N ARG A 248 -9.96 13.01 -14.61
CA ARG A 248 -9.74 11.60 -14.35
C ARG A 248 -10.57 10.75 -15.30
N LEU A 249 -9.88 9.90 -16.06
CA LEU A 249 -10.47 8.87 -16.89
C LEU A 249 -10.62 7.58 -16.06
N ASP A 250 -11.85 7.05 -15.97
CA ASP A 250 -12.20 5.85 -15.19
C ASP A 250 -13.15 4.92 -15.97
N THR A 251 -13.22 5.08 -17.29
CA THR A 251 -14.10 4.32 -18.20
C THR A 251 -14.02 2.82 -17.90
N SER A 252 -15.18 2.19 -17.69
CA SER A 252 -15.28 0.77 -17.39
C SER A 252 -14.63 -0.09 -18.47
N GLU A 253 -13.94 -1.17 -18.08
CA GLU A 253 -13.31 -2.13 -19.00
C GLU A 253 -14.28 -2.82 -19.97
N THR A 254 -15.58 -2.69 -19.72
CA THR A 254 -16.66 -3.24 -20.56
C THR A 254 -17.28 -2.24 -21.52
N LEU A 255 -16.92 -0.96 -21.42
CA LEU A 255 -17.48 0.11 -22.23
C LEU A 255 -16.46 0.68 -23.22
N VAL A 256 -16.96 1.15 -24.35
CA VAL A 256 -16.21 1.96 -25.32
C VAL A 256 -16.67 3.41 -25.17
N ASP A 257 -15.73 4.30 -24.89
CA ASP A 257 -16.00 5.74 -24.82
C ASP A 257 -16.53 6.26 -26.17
N ARG A 258 -17.54 7.13 -26.14
CA ARG A 258 -18.20 7.65 -27.36
C ARG A 258 -17.20 8.36 -28.29
N SER A 259 -16.22 9.00 -27.75
CA SER A 259 -15.19 9.67 -28.52
C SER A 259 -14.37 8.73 -29.42
N LEU A 260 -14.41 7.42 -29.18
CA LEU A 260 -13.67 6.39 -29.93
C LEU A 260 -14.56 5.60 -30.91
N TRP A 261 -15.88 5.84 -30.97
CA TRP A 261 -16.78 5.00 -31.78
C TRP A 261 -16.46 5.01 -33.26
N GLU A 262 -16.00 6.13 -33.80
CA GLU A 262 -15.62 6.24 -35.21
C GLU A 262 -14.20 5.70 -35.52
N GLU A 263 -13.41 5.42 -34.48
CA GLU A 263 -12.02 4.98 -34.59
C GLU A 263 -11.82 3.50 -34.17
N MET A 264 -12.93 2.77 -33.93
CA MET A 264 -12.84 1.35 -33.59
C MET A 264 -12.23 0.56 -34.76
N GLY A 265 -11.13 -0.15 -34.47
CA GLY A 265 -10.38 -0.89 -35.48
C GLY A 265 -9.42 -1.88 -34.85
N ASP A 266 -8.14 -1.75 -35.10
CA ASP A 266 -7.09 -2.72 -34.76
C ASP A 266 -6.61 -2.69 -33.30
N PHE A 267 -7.35 -2.05 -32.39
CA PHE A 267 -7.01 -1.97 -30.98
C PHE A 267 -8.19 -2.38 -30.08
N LYS A 268 -7.91 -2.69 -28.83
CA LYS A 268 -8.95 -2.93 -27.82
C LYS A 268 -9.54 -1.59 -27.38
N PRO A 269 -10.77 -1.21 -27.83
CA PRO A 269 -11.32 0.12 -27.61
C PRO A 269 -11.94 0.32 -26.22
N THR A 270 -12.14 -0.76 -25.46
CA THR A 270 -12.84 -0.72 -24.17
C THR A 270 -11.96 -0.22 -23.03
N GLY A 271 -12.59 0.40 -22.04
CA GLY A 271 -11.92 0.93 -20.86
C GLY A 271 -11.01 2.12 -21.15
N VAL A 272 -10.24 2.51 -20.15
CA VAL A 272 -9.20 3.52 -20.36
C VAL A 272 -8.05 2.88 -21.14
N ASN A 273 -7.89 3.32 -22.39
CA ASN A 273 -6.88 2.87 -23.34
C ASN A 273 -6.02 4.04 -23.85
N GLU A 274 -4.97 3.72 -24.57
CA GLU A 274 -4.01 4.71 -25.11
C GLU A 274 -4.69 5.75 -25.97
N GLN A 275 -5.57 5.34 -26.90
CA GLN A 275 -6.25 6.23 -27.84
C GLN A 275 -7.13 7.25 -27.12
N LEU A 276 -7.87 6.80 -26.08
CA LEU A 276 -8.70 7.69 -25.29
C LEU A 276 -7.86 8.76 -24.58
N VAL A 277 -6.73 8.39 -23.99
CA VAL A 277 -5.84 9.33 -23.28
C VAL A 277 -5.24 10.33 -24.25
N ARG A 278 -4.71 9.87 -25.40
CA ARG A 278 -4.14 10.76 -26.41
C ARG A 278 -5.19 11.74 -26.96
N LYS A 279 -6.36 11.24 -27.33
CA LYS A 279 -7.45 12.07 -27.84
C LYS A 279 -7.90 13.12 -26.82
N THR A 280 -7.97 12.75 -25.54
CA THR A 280 -8.27 13.69 -24.45
C THR A 280 -7.18 14.78 -24.34
N ARG A 281 -5.88 14.39 -24.40
CA ARG A 281 -4.76 15.33 -24.33
C ARG A 281 -4.77 16.27 -25.52
N ASP A 282 -4.88 15.74 -26.72
CA ASP A 282 -4.88 16.53 -27.97
C ASP A 282 -6.03 17.54 -27.98
N ALA A 283 -7.22 17.14 -27.52
CA ALA A 283 -8.37 18.04 -27.45
C ALA A 283 -8.17 19.15 -26.41
N LEU A 284 -7.64 18.83 -25.23
CA LEU A 284 -7.33 19.82 -24.20
C LEU A 284 -6.25 20.83 -24.68
N ASP A 285 -5.20 20.36 -25.35
CA ASP A 285 -4.12 21.19 -25.88
C ASP A 285 -4.62 22.09 -26.98
N ALA A 286 -5.41 21.56 -27.92
CA ALA A 286 -6.00 22.34 -29.02
C ALA A 286 -6.95 23.46 -28.52
N ALA A 287 -7.60 23.22 -27.36
CA ALA A 287 -8.47 24.22 -26.72
C ALA A 287 -7.72 25.17 -25.75
N GLY A 288 -6.40 25.06 -25.64
CA GLY A 288 -5.59 25.95 -24.79
C GLY A 288 -5.51 25.53 -23.31
N PHE A 289 -5.97 24.31 -22.96
CA PHE A 289 -5.95 23.77 -21.60
C PHE A 289 -4.76 22.83 -21.35
N GLY A 290 -3.58 23.15 -21.89
CA GLY A 290 -2.36 22.36 -21.72
C GLY A 290 -1.89 22.17 -20.26
N HIS A 291 -2.36 23.01 -19.33
CA HIS A 291 -2.09 22.90 -17.90
C HIS A 291 -2.87 21.77 -17.21
N VAL A 292 -4.00 21.32 -17.79
CA VAL A 292 -4.88 20.32 -17.19
C VAL A 292 -4.22 18.95 -17.21
N ARG A 293 -4.05 18.34 -16.05
CA ARG A 293 -3.45 17.01 -15.88
C ARG A 293 -4.42 15.90 -16.24
N ILE A 294 -3.89 14.75 -16.70
CA ILE A 294 -4.67 13.55 -16.97
C ILE A 294 -4.31 12.48 -15.96
N VAL A 295 -5.27 12.15 -15.10
CA VAL A 295 -5.21 11.01 -14.17
C VAL A 295 -5.95 9.85 -14.79
N VAL A 296 -5.36 8.64 -14.76
CA VAL A 296 -6.03 7.45 -15.27
C VAL A 296 -6.25 6.45 -14.14
N SER A 297 -7.39 5.76 -14.18
CA SER A 297 -7.78 4.71 -13.25
C SER A 297 -8.66 3.66 -13.95
N GLY A 298 -9.21 2.69 -13.22
CA GLY A 298 -9.98 1.60 -13.83
C GLY A 298 -9.10 0.50 -14.42
N GLY A 299 -8.88 -0.57 -13.64
CA GLY A 299 -8.17 -1.79 -14.07
C GLY A 299 -6.68 -1.63 -14.34
N PHE A 300 -6.02 -0.61 -13.80
CA PHE A 300 -4.56 -0.48 -13.93
C PHE A 300 -3.83 -1.42 -12.98
N ASP A 301 -2.79 -2.04 -13.51
CA ASP A 301 -1.81 -2.91 -12.86
C ASP A 301 -0.40 -2.64 -13.42
N VAL A 302 0.60 -3.39 -12.97
CA VAL A 302 2.00 -3.22 -13.38
C VAL A 302 2.17 -3.36 -14.89
N GLU A 303 1.52 -4.35 -15.51
CA GLU A 303 1.64 -4.64 -16.94
C GLU A 303 1.02 -3.54 -17.79
N LYS A 304 -0.18 -3.08 -17.44
CA LYS A 304 -0.88 -2.00 -18.17
C LYS A 304 -0.12 -0.68 -18.04
N ILE A 305 0.37 -0.35 -16.84
CA ILE A 305 1.18 0.86 -16.62
C ILE A 305 2.46 0.80 -17.45
N ARG A 306 3.19 -0.30 -17.41
CA ARG A 306 4.42 -0.46 -18.21
C ARG A 306 4.16 -0.31 -19.70
N ALA A 307 3.05 -0.87 -20.20
CA ALA A 307 2.66 -0.72 -21.60
C ALA A 307 2.36 0.74 -21.97
N PHE A 308 1.75 1.51 -21.09
CA PHE A 308 1.49 2.94 -21.26
C PHE A 308 2.78 3.75 -21.27
N GLU A 309 3.69 3.48 -20.34
CA GLU A 309 4.96 4.19 -20.25
C GLU A 309 5.90 3.91 -21.45
N VAL A 310 5.97 2.67 -21.89
CA VAL A 310 6.77 2.27 -23.08
C VAL A 310 6.25 2.96 -24.36
N ARG A 311 4.94 3.22 -24.41
CA ARG A 311 4.33 3.93 -25.57
C ARG A 311 4.23 5.43 -25.38
N GLU A 312 4.80 5.96 -24.31
CA GLU A 312 4.78 7.38 -23.98
C GLU A 312 3.35 7.97 -24.00
N VAL A 313 2.39 7.24 -23.40
CA VAL A 313 1.02 7.75 -23.28
C VAL A 313 1.00 8.94 -22.32
N PRO A 314 0.35 10.07 -22.67
CA PRO A 314 0.41 11.30 -21.90
C PRO A 314 -0.45 11.25 -20.62
N VAL A 315 -0.05 10.39 -19.69
CA VAL A 315 -0.63 10.26 -18.34
C VAL A 315 0.21 11.08 -17.38
N ASP A 316 -0.42 11.82 -16.47
CA ASP A 316 0.27 12.58 -15.42
C ASP A 316 0.28 11.85 -14.07
N ALA A 317 -0.72 11.00 -13.76
CA ALA A 317 -0.77 10.21 -12.55
C ALA A 317 -1.62 8.94 -12.73
N TYR A 318 -1.28 7.89 -11.99
CA TYR A 318 -2.00 6.62 -12.00
C TYR A 318 -2.79 6.40 -10.72
N GLY A 319 -4.10 6.14 -10.84
CA GLY A 319 -4.95 5.67 -9.74
C GLY A 319 -5.06 4.15 -9.76
N VAL A 320 -4.50 3.48 -8.75
CA VAL A 320 -4.46 2.01 -8.69
C VAL A 320 -5.14 1.50 -7.43
N GLY A 321 -6.04 0.56 -7.60
CA GLY A 321 -6.88 0.01 -6.53
C GLY A 321 -6.58 -1.46 -6.24
N SER A 322 -7.51 -2.34 -6.59
CA SER A 322 -7.52 -3.75 -6.18
C SER A 322 -6.27 -4.56 -6.56
N SER A 323 -5.54 -4.18 -7.61
CA SER A 323 -4.31 -4.88 -8.00
C SER A 323 -3.20 -4.76 -6.95
N LEU A 324 -3.18 -3.68 -6.16
CA LEU A 324 -2.17 -3.44 -5.12
C LEU A 324 -2.30 -4.34 -3.89
N ILE A 325 -3.49 -4.91 -3.66
CA ILE A 325 -3.76 -5.77 -2.50
C ILE A 325 -3.86 -7.26 -2.86
N ARG A 326 -3.63 -7.62 -4.12
CA ARG A 326 -3.70 -9.01 -4.59
C ARG A 326 -2.39 -9.76 -4.34
N GLY A 327 -2.52 -11.06 -4.06
CA GLY A 327 -1.38 -11.96 -3.87
C GLY A 327 -1.23 -12.41 -2.42
N ALA A 328 -0.10 -13.05 -2.15
CA ALA A 328 0.30 -13.51 -0.82
C ALA A 328 1.82 -13.41 -0.67
N ASP A 329 2.23 -12.93 0.48
CA ASP A 329 3.62 -12.87 0.92
C ASP A 329 3.71 -13.55 2.29
N ASP A 330 4.31 -14.73 2.33
CA ASP A 330 4.31 -15.58 3.53
C ASP A 330 5.64 -15.44 4.28
N PHE A 331 5.56 -15.06 5.55
CA PHE A 331 6.70 -15.14 6.46
C PHE A 331 6.64 -16.43 7.28
N THR A 332 7.81 -16.92 7.67
CA THR A 332 7.97 -18.11 8.50
C THR A 332 8.82 -17.76 9.71
N ALA A 333 8.40 -18.23 10.88
CA ALA A 333 9.19 -18.19 12.10
C ALA A 333 9.63 -19.62 12.48
N ASP A 334 10.89 -19.77 12.85
CA ASP A 334 11.42 -21.03 13.38
C ASP A 334 12.21 -20.75 14.67
N VAL A 335 11.98 -21.54 15.71
CA VAL A 335 12.93 -21.65 16.83
C VAL A 335 14.19 -22.32 16.29
N VAL A 336 15.34 -21.66 16.43
CA VAL A 336 16.62 -22.15 15.92
C VAL A 336 17.64 -22.44 17.01
N LEU A 337 17.52 -21.78 18.17
CA LEU A 337 18.29 -22.09 19.38
C LEU A 337 17.35 -22.23 20.57
N THR A 338 17.70 -23.15 21.50
CA THR A 338 17.08 -23.30 22.82
C THR A 338 18.18 -23.44 23.87
N ASP A 339 18.19 -22.57 24.87
CA ASP A 339 19.20 -22.51 25.93
C ASP A 339 20.64 -22.50 25.36
N GLY A 340 20.82 -21.70 24.28
CA GLY A 340 22.10 -21.53 23.59
C GLY A 340 22.51 -22.69 22.67
N LYS A 341 21.70 -23.75 22.54
CA LYS A 341 22.02 -24.92 21.72
C LYS A 341 21.15 -24.96 20.45
N PRO A 342 21.68 -25.40 19.30
CA PRO A 342 20.90 -25.64 18.10
C PRO A 342 19.73 -26.58 18.37
N SER A 343 18.50 -26.15 18.02
CA SER A 343 17.26 -26.91 18.28
C SER A 343 16.22 -26.74 17.17
N GLY A 344 16.62 -26.20 16.03
CA GLY A 344 15.73 -26.01 14.91
C GLY A 344 15.18 -27.32 14.33
N LYS A 345 14.00 -27.26 13.72
CA LYS A 345 13.45 -28.33 12.89
C LYS A 345 14.50 -28.78 11.85
N PHE A 346 14.51 -30.06 11.47
CA PHE A 346 15.42 -30.58 10.45
C PHE A 346 15.47 -29.67 9.21
N GLY A 347 16.68 -29.29 8.79
CA GLY A 347 16.91 -28.33 7.69
C GLY A 347 16.78 -26.84 8.09
N ARG A 348 16.52 -26.55 9.37
CA ARG A 348 16.51 -25.20 9.92
C ARG A 348 17.69 -24.98 10.85
N HIS A 349 18.35 -23.85 10.70
CA HIS A 349 19.48 -23.41 11.52
C HIS A 349 19.51 -21.90 11.58
N LEU A 350 20.18 -21.34 12.58
CA LEU A 350 20.37 -19.90 12.66
C LEU A 350 21.13 -19.40 11.42
N ARG A 351 20.52 -18.45 10.73
CA ARG A 351 21.11 -17.72 9.61
C ARG A 351 21.39 -16.30 10.06
N GLU A 352 22.66 -16.04 10.32
CA GLU A 352 23.10 -14.70 10.70
C GLU A 352 22.84 -13.71 9.55
N ASN A 353 22.32 -12.55 9.90
CA ASN A 353 22.19 -11.43 8.97
C ASN A 353 22.84 -10.19 9.60
N PRO A 354 24.00 -9.73 9.07
CA PRO A 354 24.71 -8.59 9.61
C PRO A 354 23.97 -7.25 9.44
N ARG A 355 22.89 -7.24 8.67
CA ARG A 355 22.01 -6.08 8.48
C ARG A 355 21.04 -5.87 9.65
N LEU A 356 20.85 -6.89 10.50
CA LEU A 356 19.94 -6.78 11.65
C LEU A 356 20.51 -5.83 12.69
N GLU A 357 19.72 -4.86 13.08
CA GLU A 357 20.05 -3.90 14.14
C GLU A 357 19.32 -4.25 15.43
N LEU A 358 19.99 -4.01 16.56
CA LEU A 358 19.33 -4.14 17.87
C LEU A 358 18.21 -3.10 17.95
N VAL A 359 17.07 -3.55 18.45
CA VAL A 359 15.92 -2.69 18.73
C VAL A 359 15.93 -2.32 20.20
N ASP A 360 16.05 -1.04 20.47
CA ASP A 360 16.04 -0.47 21.83
C ASP A 360 14.67 -0.52 22.49
#